data_17a4b41fc873c55c09b3ecaed990a587
#
_entry.id   17a4b41fc873c55c09b3ecaed990a587
#
_cell.length_a   1.000
_cell.length_b   1.000
_cell.length_c   1.000
_cell.angle_alpha   90.00
_cell.angle_beta   90.00
_cell.angle_gamma   90.00
#
_symmetry.space_group_name_H-M   'P 1'
#
loop_
_entity.id
_entity.type
_entity.pdbx_description
1 polymer ?
#
loop_
_entity_poly.entity_id
_entity_poly.type
_entity_poly.pdbx_seq_one_letter_code
_entity_poly.pdbx_strand_id
1 'polypeptide(L)'
;MAEGRDKEEGVKEYKYIFFDLDGTVTDPGLGITNSVMYALKGFGIEETDRTKLYRFIGPPLADSFQEFYGFTREEARRGIDLYREYYRDRGIFENRVYNGMEEMLGTLKQRGKTLVLATSKPEPFAREILEHFHLASYFAYAAGATMDETRVKKEEVIAYAMESCGITDPGQVLMVGDRRHDIEGARANGVDSLGVLYGYGSREELEQAGACYLAEKVEDILNIVK
;
A
#
# COMPACT_ATOMS: atom_id res chain seq x y z
N MET A 1 50.11 -6.42 -5.93
CA MET A 1 49.39 -6.58 -4.67
C MET A 1 48.18 -5.64 -4.73
N ALA A 2 47.04 -6.18 -5.05
CA ALA A 2 45.77 -5.45 -5.09
C ALA A 2 45.06 -5.73 -3.76
N GLU A 3 45.01 -4.73 -2.90
CA GLU A 3 44.23 -4.78 -1.68
C GLU A 3 42.74 -4.76 -2.04
N GLY A 4 42.10 -5.91 -1.89
CA GLY A 4 40.65 -6.03 -1.88
C GLY A 4 40.14 -5.30 -0.65
N ARG A 5 39.48 -4.18 -0.87
CA ARG A 5 38.62 -3.56 0.14
C ARG A 5 37.27 -4.31 0.13
N ASP A 6 37.21 -5.32 1.00
CA ASP A 6 35.88 -5.77 1.48
C ASP A 6 35.25 -4.62 2.24
N LYS A 7 34.38 -3.86 1.56
CA LYS A 7 33.43 -3.03 2.24
C LYS A 7 32.42 -3.99 2.87
N GLU A 8 32.52 -4.20 4.18
CA GLU A 8 31.35 -4.59 4.98
C GLU A 8 30.31 -3.48 4.74
N GLU A 9 29.39 -3.72 3.82
CA GLU A 9 28.19 -2.89 3.71
C GLU A 9 27.42 -3.08 5.02
N GLY A 10 27.58 -2.12 5.93
CA GLY A 10 26.85 -2.10 7.19
C GLY A 10 25.36 -2.18 6.87
N VAL A 11 24.66 -3.12 7.50
CA VAL A 11 23.21 -3.29 7.36
C VAL A 11 22.58 -1.94 7.64
N LYS A 12 21.91 -1.35 6.63
CA LYS A 12 21.26 -0.04 6.77
C LYS A 12 20.18 -0.13 7.83
N GLU A 13 20.25 0.77 8.81
CA GLU A 13 19.29 0.81 9.90
C GLU A 13 18.18 1.81 9.59
N TYR A 14 16.93 1.34 9.58
CA TYR A 14 15.75 2.16 9.40
C TYR A 14 15.09 2.44 10.75
N LYS A 15 14.75 3.71 11.01
CA LYS A 15 14.03 4.13 12.20
C LYS A 15 12.51 4.13 11.97
N TYR A 16 12.10 4.49 10.76
CA TYR A 16 10.70 4.63 10.37
C TYR A 16 10.36 3.58 9.31
N ILE A 17 9.32 2.80 9.56
CA ILE A 17 8.84 1.80 8.61
C ILE A 17 7.46 2.23 8.16
N PHE A 18 7.35 2.60 6.89
CA PHE A 18 6.09 2.97 6.26
C PHE A 18 5.47 1.74 5.62
N PHE A 19 4.19 1.56 5.80
CA PHE A 19 3.44 0.45 5.22
C PHE A 19 2.32 0.96 4.33
N ASP A 20 2.16 0.37 3.15
CA ASP A 20 0.87 0.40 2.48
C ASP A 20 -0.15 -0.46 3.24
N LEU A 21 -1.43 -0.34 2.90
CA LEU A 21 -2.52 -1.08 3.52
C LEU A 21 -2.96 -2.26 2.66
N ASP A 22 -3.54 -1.95 1.50
CA ASP A 22 -4.20 -2.91 0.61
C ASP A 22 -3.16 -3.76 -0.14
N GLY A 23 -3.14 -5.07 0.12
CA GLY A 23 -2.12 -5.98 -0.44
C GLY A 23 -0.84 -6.08 0.39
N THR A 24 -0.68 -5.26 1.43
CA THR A 24 0.51 -5.24 2.28
C THR A 24 0.20 -5.59 3.72
N VAL A 25 -0.64 -4.83 4.41
CA VAL A 25 -1.12 -5.12 5.78
C VAL A 25 -2.36 -5.99 5.76
N THR A 26 -3.29 -5.70 4.84
CA THR A 26 -4.55 -6.43 4.67
C THR A 26 -4.75 -6.92 3.25
N ASP A 27 -5.55 -7.98 3.10
CA ASP A 27 -6.02 -8.53 1.82
C ASP A 27 -7.47 -8.11 1.56
N PRO A 28 -7.69 -6.99 0.84
CA PRO A 28 -9.00 -6.43 0.55
C PRO A 28 -9.63 -7.03 -0.73
N GLY A 29 -9.05 -8.07 -1.30
CA GLY A 29 -9.38 -8.57 -2.64
C GLY A 29 -10.87 -8.82 -2.85
N LEU A 30 -11.55 -9.39 -1.85
CA LEU A 30 -12.98 -9.65 -1.93
C LEU A 30 -13.79 -8.34 -1.98
N GLY A 31 -13.54 -7.43 -1.05
CA GLY A 31 -14.30 -6.20 -0.91
C GLY A 31 -14.11 -5.22 -2.07
N ILE A 32 -12.86 -5.03 -2.51
CA ILE A 32 -12.57 -4.17 -3.66
C ILE A 32 -13.21 -4.73 -4.93
N THR A 33 -13.03 -6.02 -5.21
CA THR A 33 -13.58 -6.61 -6.44
C THR A 33 -15.10 -6.67 -6.45
N ASN A 34 -15.76 -6.91 -5.30
CA ASN A 34 -17.22 -6.82 -5.19
C ASN A 34 -17.71 -5.40 -5.47
N SER A 35 -17.00 -4.38 -4.95
CA SER A 35 -17.33 -2.97 -5.16
C SER A 35 -17.15 -2.56 -6.63
N VAL A 36 -16.10 -3.05 -7.29
CA VAL A 36 -15.90 -2.84 -8.75
C VAL A 36 -17.00 -3.52 -9.55
N MET A 37 -17.35 -4.79 -9.24
CA MET A 37 -18.45 -5.49 -9.90
C MET A 37 -19.78 -4.74 -9.75
N TYR A 38 -20.05 -4.22 -8.55
CA TYR A 38 -21.24 -3.41 -8.29
C TYR A 38 -21.25 -2.15 -9.16
N ALA A 39 -20.13 -1.42 -9.22
CA ALA A 39 -19.99 -0.24 -10.06
C ALA A 39 -20.18 -0.56 -11.55
N LEU A 40 -19.51 -1.59 -12.07
CA LEU A 40 -19.62 -2.02 -13.47
C LEU A 40 -21.05 -2.41 -13.85
N LYS A 41 -21.77 -3.08 -12.96
CA LYS A 41 -23.18 -3.44 -13.17
C LYS A 41 -24.06 -2.19 -13.36
N GLY A 42 -23.74 -1.06 -12.70
CA GLY A 42 -24.40 0.23 -12.91
C GLY A 42 -24.21 0.82 -14.31
N PHE A 43 -23.24 0.31 -15.08
CA PHE A 43 -22.99 0.62 -16.49
C PHE A 43 -23.46 -0.50 -17.44
N GLY A 44 -24.15 -1.52 -16.93
CA GLY A 44 -24.57 -2.69 -17.73
C GLY A 44 -23.43 -3.63 -18.10
N ILE A 45 -22.28 -3.52 -17.44
CA ILE A 45 -21.12 -4.39 -17.65
C ILE A 45 -21.15 -5.49 -16.59
N GLU A 46 -21.19 -6.75 -17.04
CA GLU A 46 -21.12 -7.93 -16.17
C GLU A 46 -19.73 -8.55 -16.28
N GLU A 47 -18.89 -8.39 -15.24
CA GLU A 47 -17.60 -9.07 -15.15
C GLU A 47 -17.72 -10.23 -14.17
N THR A 48 -17.51 -11.43 -14.68
CA THR A 48 -17.61 -12.67 -13.89
C THR A 48 -16.26 -13.20 -13.43
N ASP A 49 -15.18 -12.77 -14.08
CA ASP A 49 -13.81 -13.15 -13.73
C ASP A 49 -13.21 -12.15 -12.74
N ARG A 50 -13.28 -12.50 -11.44
CA ARG A 50 -12.73 -11.68 -10.36
C ARG A 50 -11.23 -11.40 -10.52
N THR A 51 -10.47 -12.32 -11.11
CA THR A 51 -9.01 -12.17 -11.22
C THR A 51 -8.61 -10.97 -12.08
N LYS A 52 -9.42 -10.62 -13.08
CA LYS A 52 -9.23 -9.42 -13.89
C LYS A 52 -9.39 -8.12 -13.09
N LEU A 53 -10.07 -8.17 -11.95
CA LEU A 53 -10.34 -7.02 -11.11
C LEU A 53 -9.26 -6.77 -10.06
N TYR A 54 -8.33 -7.72 -9.85
CA TYR A 54 -7.21 -7.53 -8.91
C TYR A 54 -6.31 -6.35 -9.28
N ARG A 55 -6.28 -5.96 -10.56
CA ARG A 55 -5.57 -4.77 -11.04
C ARG A 55 -6.14 -3.44 -10.51
N PHE A 56 -7.34 -3.43 -9.92
CA PHE A 56 -7.91 -2.28 -9.22
C PHE A 56 -7.35 -2.10 -7.80
N ILE A 57 -6.62 -3.08 -7.27
CA ILE A 57 -6.06 -3.04 -5.93
C ILE A 57 -4.72 -2.30 -5.97
N GLY A 58 -4.62 -1.19 -5.26
CA GLY A 58 -3.44 -0.33 -5.19
C GLY A 58 -3.56 0.97 -5.99
N PRO A 59 -3.84 0.94 -7.31
CA PRO A 59 -3.96 2.16 -8.12
C PRO A 59 -5.17 3.03 -7.75
N PRO A 60 -5.14 4.35 -8.06
CA PRO A 60 -6.31 5.22 -7.96
C PRO A 60 -7.48 4.69 -8.82
N LEU A 61 -8.69 4.68 -8.26
CA LEU A 61 -9.87 4.13 -8.93
C LEU A 61 -10.20 4.84 -10.25
N ALA A 62 -10.02 6.17 -10.30
CA ALA A 62 -10.28 6.93 -11.51
C ALA A 62 -9.41 6.45 -12.68
N ASP A 63 -8.10 6.28 -12.43
CA ASP A 63 -7.15 5.80 -13.43
C ASP A 63 -7.50 4.37 -13.86
N SER A 64 -7.84 3.51 -12.91
CA SER A 64 -8.21 2.12 -13.17
C SER A 64 -9.47 1.99 -14.04
N PHE A 65 -10.54 2.77 -13.78
CA PHE A 65 -11.74 2.74 -14.62
C PHE A 65 -11.46 3.24 -16.03
N GLN A 66 -10.63 4.29 -16.19
CA GLN A 66 -10.27 4.82 -17.51
C GLN A 66 -9.38 3.82 -18.28
N GLU A 67 -8.34 3.28 -17.63
CA GLU A 67 -7.38 2.39 -18.28
C GLU A 67 -8.00 1.05 -18.65
N PHE A 68 -8.80 0.45 -17.76
CA PHE A 68 -9.24 -0.94 -17.92
C PHE A 68 -10.59 -1.09 -18.61
N TYR A 69 -11.43 -0.05 -18.54
CA TYR A 69 -12.78 -0.07 -19.12
C TYR A 69 -13.02 1.06 -20.13
N GLY A 70 -12.02 1.90 -20.38
CA GLY A 70 -12.12 2.99 -21.35
C GLY A 70 -13.09 4.09 -20.94
N PHE A 71 -13.37 4.23 -19.62
CA PHE A 71 -14.31 5.23 -19.13
C PHE A 71 -13.78 6.64 -19.37
N THR A 72 -14.67 7.56 -19.74
CA THR A 72 -14.40 8.98 -19.67
C THR A 72 -14.21 9.42 -18.22
N ARG A 73 -13.67 10.63 -18.01
CA ARG A 73 -13.53 11.18 -16.63
C ARG A 73 -14.85 11.26 -15.88
N GLU A 74 -15.96 11.57 -16.58
CA GLU A 74 -17.29 11.65 -15.99
C GLU A 74 -17.82 10.26 -15.60
N GLU A 75 -17.65 9.27 -16.49
CA GLU A 75 -18.02 7.88 -16.21
C GLU A 75 -17.16 7.29 -15.08
N ALA A 76 -15.85 7.58 -15.04
CA ALA A 76 -14.98 7.14 -13.95
C ALA A 76 -15.44 7.72 -12.60
N ARG A 77 -15.82 9.00 -12.56
CA ARG A 77 -16.37 9.63 -11.34
C ARG A 77 -17.66 8.93 -10.90
N ARG A 78 -18.61 8.71 -11.81
CA ARG A 78 -19.82 7.95 -11.51
C ARG A 78 -19.49 6.52 -11.06
N GLY A 79 -18.50 5.88 -11.67
CA GLY A 79 -18.02 4.55 -11.28
C GLY A 79 -17.49 4.53 -9.84
N ILE A 80 -16.74 5.56 -9.44
CA ILE A 80 -16.26 5.74 -8.06
C ILE A 80 -17.43 5.92 -7.08
N ASP A 81 -18.44 6.71 -7.43
CA ASP A 81 -19.61 6.91 -6.58
C ASP A 81 -20.34 5.57 -6.34
N LEU A 82 -20.60 4.79 -7.39
CA LEU A 82 -21.20 3.46 -7.29
C LEU A 82 -20.31 2.48 -6.51
N TYR A 83 -18.99 2.51 -6.75
CA TYR A 83 -18.03 1.72 -5.97
C TYR A 83 -18.14 2.05 -4.48
N ARG A 84 -18.19 3.35 -4.12
CA ARG A 84 -18.27 3.82 -2.73
C ARG A 84 -19.59 3.45 -2.06
N GLU A 85 -20.71 3.34 -2.80
CA GLU A 85 -22.01 2.86 -2.28
C GLU A 85 -21.88 1.45 -1.70
N TYR A 86 -21.23 0.53 -2.43
CA TYR A 86 -21.03 -0.83 -1.93
C TYR A 86 -19.91 -0.89 -0.89
N TYR A 87 -18.78 -0.20 -1.20
CA TYR A 87 -17.58 -0.31 -0.40
C TYR A 87 -17.77 0.17 1.04
N ARG A 88 -18.44 1.32 1.23
CA ARG A 88 -18.60 1.94 2.54
C ARG A 88 -19.29 1.03 3.55
N ASP A 89 -20.35 0.35 3.13
CA ASP A 89 -21.21 -0.39 4.03
C ASP A 89 -20.87 -1.88 4.13
N ARG A 90 -20.17 -2.42 3.11
CA ARG A 90 -19.90 -3.86 2.98
C ARG A 90 -18.45 -4.14 2.61
N GLY A 91 -18.00 -3.64 1.47
CA GLY A 91 -16.70 -3.99 0.90
C GLY A 91 -15.53 -3.69 1.82
N ILE A 92 -15.62 -2.64 2.66
CA ILE A 92 -14.58 -2.27 3.61
C ILE A 92 -14.31 -3.38 4.63
N PHE A 93 -15.32 -4.18 4.99
CA PHE A 93 -15.23 -5.29 5.95
C PHE A 93 -15.06 -6.66 5.27
N GLU A 94 -15.23 -6.74 3.94
CA GLU A 94 -14.84 -7.91 3.14
C GLU A 94 -13.33 -7.91 2.91
N ASN A 95 -12.59 -7.93 4.01
CA ASN A 95 -11.15 -7.74 4.10
C ASN A 95 -10.58 -8.67 5.20
N ARG A 96 -9.29 -8.93 5.18
CA ARG A 96 -8.61 -9.73 6.21
C ARG A 96 -7.17 -9.26 6.40
N VAL A 97 -6.66 -9.39 7.61
CA VAL A 97 -5.25 -9.17 7.93
C VAL A 97 -4.42 -10.34 7.42
N TYR A 98 -3.26 -10.10 6.82
CA TYR A 98 -2.35 -11.17 6.45
C TYR A 98 -1.84 -11.93 7.69
N ASN A 99 -1.70 -13.25 7.54
CA ASN A 99 -1.24 -14.10 8.63
C ASN A 99 0.16 -13.65 9.11
N GLY A 100 0.35 -13.56 10.43
CA GLY A 100 1.61 -13.13 11.05
C GLY A 100 1.84 -11.61 11.08
N MET A 101 0.94 -10.81 10.46
CA MET A 101 1.10 -9.36 10.38
C MET A 101 1.14 -8.70 11.75
N GLU A 102 0.21 -9.02 12.62
CA GLU A 102 0.15 -8.44 13.97
C GLU A 102 1.42 -8.73 14.78
N GLU A 103 1.91 -9.97 14.73
CA GLU A 103 3.14 -10.39 15.41
C GLU A 103 4.36 -9.64 14.84
N MET A 104 4.44 -9.48 13.51
CA MET A 104 5.51 -8.76 12.82
C MET A 104 5.51 -7.29 13.23
N LEU A 105 4.35 -6.59 13.18
CA LEU A 105 4.22 -5.20 13.61
C LEU A 105 4.63 -5.02 15.08
N GLY A 106 4.18 -5.93 15.96
CA GLY A 106 4.55 -5.95 17.37
C GLY A 106 6.05 -6.10 17.59
N THR A 107 6.70 -6.98 16.82
CA THR A 107 8.15 -7.20 16.88
C THR A 107 8.92 -5.95 16.43
N LEU A 108 8.50 -5.30 15.35
CA LEU A 108 9.13 -4.05 14.90
C LEU A 108 9.03 -2.94 15.97
N LYS A 109 7.89 -2.81 16.63
CA LYS A 109 7.73 -1.85 17.75
C LYS A 109 8.65 -2.20 18.92
N GLN A 110 8.79 -3.47 19.28
CA GLN A 110 9.72 -3.91 20.34
C GLN A 110 11.17 -3.62 19.97
N ARG A 111 11.53 -3.64 18.69
CA ARG A 111 12.84 -3.21 18.16
C ARG A 111 13.01 -1.68 18.14
N GLY A 112 12.03 -0.91 18.64
CA GLY A 112 12.09 0.55 18.69
C GLY A 112 11.77 1.24 17.35
N LYS A 113 11.21 0.54 16.37
CA LYS A 113 10.82 1.13 15.10
C LYS A 113 9.52 1.93 15.23
N THR A 114 9.45 3.05 14.55
CA THR A 114 8.22 3.86 14.42
C THR A 114 7.49 3.43 13.15
N LEU A 115 6.27 2.89 13.30
CA LEU A 115 5.48 2.41 12.19
C LEU A 115 4.50 3.51 11.74
N VAL A 116 4.39 3.74 10.44
CA VAL A 116 3.51 4.72 9.84
C VAL A 116 2.75 4.07 8.69
N LEU A 117 1.44 4.25 8.63
CA LEU A 117 0.68 3.88 7.44
C LEU A 117 0.83 4.96 6.38
N ALA A 118 1.12 4.57 5.12
CA ALA A 118 1.24 5.46 3.97
C ALA A 118 0.55 4.81 2.75
N THR A 119 -0.75 5.06 2.58
CA THR A 119 -1.61 4.34 1.62
C THR A 119 -2.32 5.28 0.65
N SER A 120 -2.48 4.84 -0.61
CA SER A 120 -3.33 5.53 -1.59
C SER A 120 -4.84 5.34 -1.33
N LYS A 121 -5.20 4.53 -0.34
CA LYS A 121 -6.57 4.43 0.15
C LYS A 121 -6.97 5.74 0.84
N PRO A 122 -8.22 6.24 0.68
CA PRO A 122 -8.70 7.39 1.44
C PRO A 122 -8.52 7.23 2.95
N GLU A 123 -7.91 8.23 3.58
CA GLU A 123 -7.50 8.17 5.00
C GLU A 123 -8.62 7.76 5.95
N PRO A 124 -9.88 8.25 5.83
CA PRO A 124 -10.96 7.81 6.70
C PRO A 124 -11.21 6.29 6.62
N PHE A 125 -11.20 5.70 5.42
CA PHE A 125 -11.38 4.26 5.24
C PHE A 125 -10.18 3.47 5.77
N ALA A 126 -8.96 3.98 5.58
CA ALA A 126 -7.76 3.34 6.11
C ALA A 126 -7.78 3.28 7.64
N ARG A 127 -8.18 4.36 8.31
CA ARG A 127 -8.33 4.42 9.76
C ARG A 127 -9.42 3.46 10.26
N GLU A 128 -10.57 3.42 9.60
CA GLU A 128 -11.66 2.51 9.96
C GLU A 128 -11.24 1.04 9.86
N ILE A 129 -10.47 0.66 8.83
CA ILE A 129 -9.91 -0.69 8.69
C ILE A 129 -8.93 -1.00 9.84
N LEU A 130 -8.01 -0.07 10.15
CA LEU A 130 -7.07 -0.27 11.25
C LEU A 130 -7.78 -0.43 12.59
N GLU A 131 -8.85 0.32 12.83
CA GLU A 131 -9.66 0.21 14.06
C GLU A 131 -10.42 -1.11 14.10
N HIS A 132 -11.07 -1.50 12.98
CA HIS A 132 -11.83 -2.74 12.87
C HIS A 132 -10.98 -3.98 13.19
N PHE A 133 -9.74 -4.01 12.70
CA PHE A 133 -8.81 -5.12 12.94
C PHE A 133 -7.90 -4.92 14.17
N HIS A 134 -8.16 -3.90 15.00
CA HIS A 134 -7.39 -3.58 16.19
C HIS A 134 -5.89 -3.29 15.94
N LEU A 135 -5.56 -2.85 14.71
CA LEU A 135 -4.18 -2.56 14.30
C LEU A 135 -3.78 -1.09 14.53
N ALA A 136 -4.72 -0.20 14.82
CA ALA A 136 -4.47 1.25 14.94
C ALA A 136 -3.36 1.58 15.96
N SER A 137 -3.28 0.82 17.07
CA SER A 137 -2.28 1.04 18.12
C SER A 137 -0.83 0.73 17.71
N TYR A 138 -0.63 0.02 16.60
CA TYR A 138 0.71 -0.26 16.07
C TYR A 138 1.30 0.94 15.34
N PHE A 139 0.47 1.78 14.73
CA PHE A 139 0.91 2.89 13.89
C PHE A 139 0.94 4.21 14.67
N ALA A 140 2.07 4.91 14.61
CA ALA A 140 2.21 6.25 15.18
C ALA A 140 1.41 7.29 14.39
N TYR A 141 1.24 7.08 13.09
CA TYR A 141 0.48 7.93 12.19
C TYR A 141 -0.13 7.10 11.06
N ALA A 142 -1.27 7.55 10.55
CA ALA A 142 -1.91 6.98 9.37
C ALA A 142 -2.11 8.09 8.33
N ALA A 143 -1.30 8.08 7.28
CA ALA A 143 -1.42 8.93 6.12
C ALA A 143 -2.14 8.18 5.00
N GLY A 144 -3.17 8.79 4.44
CA GLY A 144 -3.94 8.24 3.33
C GLY A 144 -4.20 9.27 2.25
N ALA A 145 -4.82 8.85 1.15
CA ALA A 145 -5.33 9.76 0.15
C ALA A 145 -6.45 10.65 0.74
N THR A 146 -6.68 11.81 0.12
CA THR A 146 -7.83 12.67 0.46
C THR A 146 -9.10 12.19 -0.24
N MET A 147 -10.26 12.44 0.37
CA MET A 147 -11.55 12.08 -0.23
C MET A 147 -11.93 12.92 -1.47
N ASP A 148 -11.34 14.11 -1.57
CA ASP A 148 -11.51 15.06 -2.69
C ASP A 148 -10.49 14.85 -3.82
N GLU A 149 -9.66 13.80 -3.69
CA GLU A 149 -8.65 13.42 -4.69
C GLU A 149 -7.54 14.46 -4.94
N THR A 150 -7.29 15.38 -4.01
CA THR A 150 -6.20 16.35 -4.09
C THR A 150 -4.83 15.77 -3.71
N ARG A 151 -4.80 14.65 -2.97
CA ARG A 151 -3.62 13.84 -2.65
C ARG A 151 -4.01 12.37 -2.85
N VAL A 152 -3.55 11.74 -3.94
CA VAL A 152 -3.88 10.33 -4.27
C VAL A 152 -2.66 9.51 -4.66
N LYS A 153 -1.63 10.16 -5.22
CA LYS A 153 -0.43 9.46 -5.65
C LYS A 153 0.41 9.05 -4.45
N LYS A 154 1.05 7.89 -4.56
CA LYS A 154 1.86 7.34 -3.47
C LYS A 154 3.00 8.28 -3.06
N GLU A 155 3.64 8.96 -4.01
CA GLU A 155 4.67 9.95 -3.72
C GLU A 155 4.17 11.12 -2.85
N GLU A 156 2.95 11.59 -3.10
CA GLU A 156 2.32 12.67 -2.33
C GLU A 156 1.97 12.22 -0.91
N VAL A 157 1.50 10.97 -0.79
CA VAL A 157 1.16 10.38 0.52
C VAL A 157 2.41 10.16 1.36
N ILE A 158 3.50 9.66 0.77
CA ILE A 158 4.77 9.45 1.47
C ILE A 158 5.35 10.79 1.93
N ALA A 159 5.37 11.80 1.06
CA ALA A 159 5.82 13.15 1.42
C ALA A 159 5.02 13.72 2.60
N TYR A 160 3.68 13.61 2.53
CA TYR A 160 2.78 14.02 3.60
C TYR A 160 3.01 13.27 4.91
N ALA A 161 3.24 11.95 4.84
CA ALA A 161 3.54 11.14 6.01
C ALA A 161 4.85 11.58 6.68
N MET A 162 5.90 11.84 5.89
CA MET A 162 7.19 12.34 6.38
C MET A 162 7.03 13.70 7.06
N GLU A 163 6.34 14.65 6.40
CA GLU A 163 6.07 15.98 6.95
C GLU A 163 5.30 15.90 8.27
N SER A 164 4.21 15.13 8.29
CA SER A 164 3.34 14.96 9.46
C SER A 164 4.06 14.32 10.65
N CYS A 165 5.07 13.50 10.40
CA CYS A 165 5.90 12.87 11.43
C CYS A 165 7.18 13.65 11.74
N GLY A 166 7.43 14.80 11.12
CA GLY A 166 8.64 15.60 11.30
C GLY A 166 9.93 14.89 10.85
N ILE A 167 9.82 14.01 9.83
CA ILE A 167 10.96 13.25 9.32
C ILE A 167 11.67 14.05 8.24
N THR A 168 12.93 14.41 8.51
CA THR A 168 13.75 15.23 7.61
C THR A 168 14.80 14.44 6.85
N ASP A 169 15.12 13.22 7.30
CA ASP A 169 16.09 12.34 6.66
C ASP A 169 15.38 11.13 6.05
N PRO A 170 15.17 11.10 4.71
CA PRO A 170 14.54 9.98 4.02
C PRO A 170 15.36 8.69 4.11
N GLY A 171 16.68 8.79 4.35
CA GLY A 171 17.55 7.63 4.53
C GLY A 171 17.21 6.78 5.75
N GLN A 172 16.44 7.29 6.71
CA GLN A 172 15.95 6.55 7.87
C GLN A 172 14.59 5.88 7.65
N VAL A 173 14.00 6.02 6.46
CA VAL A 173 12.67 5.50 6.14
C VAL A 173 12.78 4.31 5.20
N LEU A 174 11.98 3.27 5.44
CA LEU A 174 11.75 2.16 4.52
C LEU A 174 10.26 2.10 4.20
N MET A 175 9.89 2.18 2.92
CA MET A 175 8.52 1.96 2.45
C MET A 175 8.30 0.48 2.13
N VAL A 176 7.31 -0.14 2.74
CA VAL A 176 6.89 -1.52 2.50
C VAL A 176 5.57 -1.50 1.73
N GLY A 177 5.55 -2.12 0.56
CA GLY A 177 4.37 -2.15 -0.31
C GLY A 177 4.42 -3.31 -1.30
N ASP A 178 3.28 -3.61 -1.93
CA ASP A 178 3.14 -4.74 -2.84
C ASP A 178 3.02 -4.34 -4.31
N ARG A 179 2.97 -3.02 -4.63
CA ARG A 179 2.82 -2.54 -5.99
C ARG A 179 3.97 -1.61 -6.40
N ARG A 180 4.17 -1.50 -7.72
CA ARG A 180 5.14 -0.56 -8.31
C ARG A 180 4.98 0.87 -7.78
N HIS A 181 3.76 1.30 -7.50
CA HIS A 181 3.47 2.65 -7.01
C HIS A 181 4.14 2.94 -5.66
N ASP A 182 4.25 1.94 -4.79
CA ASP A 182 4.94 2.04 -3.51
C ASP A 182 6.43 2.27 -3.71
N ILE A 183 7.03 1.50 -4.63
CA ILE A 183 8.45 1.54 -4.95
C ILE A 183 8.81 2.87 -5.65
N GLU A 184 8.03 3.26 -6.65
CA GLU A 184 8.21 4.50 -7.40
C GLU A 184 8.01 5.72 -6.50
N GLY A 185 6.97 5.70 -5.65
CA GLY A 185 6.67 6.76 -4.69
C GLY A 185 7.76 6.91 -3.62
N ALA A 186 8.30 5.79 -3.12
CA ALA A 186 9.45 5.78 -2.22
C ALA A 186 10.67 6.43 -2.87
N ARG A 187 11.01 5.98 -4.09
CA ARG A 187 12.15 6.52 -4.85
C ARG A 187 12.02 8.02 -5.12
N ALA A 188 10.82 8.51 -5.46
CA ALA A 188 10.56 9.92 -5.69
C ALA A 188 10.85 10.79 -4.46
N ASN A 189 10.75 10.21 -3.26
CA ASN A 189 11.02 10.85 -1.98
C ASN A 189 12.43 10.54 -1.41
N GLY A 190 13.28 9.82 -2.16
CA GLY A 190 14.60 9.40 -1.68
C GLY A 190 14.55 8.35 -0.55
N VAL A 191 13.42 7.66 -0.43
CA VAL A 191 13.16 6.61 0.56
C VAL A 191 13.46 5.23 -0.05
N ASP A 192 14.09 4.34 0.72
CA ASP A 192 14.28 2.96 0.29
C ASP A 192 12.94 2.18 0.32
N SER A 193 12.88 1.13 -0.49
CA SER A 193 11.65 0.35 -0.62
C SER A 193 11.87 -1.15 -0.45
N LEU A 194 10.87 -1.80 0.13
CA LEU A 194 10.75 -3.24 0.28
C LEU A 194 9.45 -3.69 -0.39
N GLY A 195 9.58 -4.44 -1.48
CA GLY A 195 8.46 -5.05 -2.17
C GLY A 195 8.04 -6.36 -1.50
N VAL A 196 6.74 -6.54 -1.24
CA VAL A 196 6.21 -7.80 -0.69
C VAL A 196 5.53 -8.60 -1.78
N LEU A 197 5.83 -9.91 -1.86
CA LEU A 197 5.38 -10.82 -2.92
C LEU A 197 4.12 -11.61 -2.57
N TYR A 198 3.63 -11.44 -1.36
CA TYR A 198 2.37 -12.05 -0.91
C TYR A 198 1.13 -11.21 -1.24
N GLY A 199 1.34 -9.98 -1.77
CA GLY A 199 0.29 -9.07 -2.21
C GLY A 199 -0.15 -9.30 -3.66
N TYR A 200 -0.47 -8.23 -4.37
CA TYR A 200 -1.05 -8.25 -5.73
C TYR A 200 -0.05 -7.92 -6.84
N GLY A 201 1.12 -7.37 -6.51
CA GLY A 201 2.20 -7.13 -7.46
C GLY A 201 3.02 -8.37 -7.76
N SER A 202 3.54 -8.48 -8.98
CA SER A 202 4.46 -9.56 -9.32
C SER A 202 5.90 -9.20 -8.97
N ARG A 203 6.77 -10.21 -8.87
CA ARG A 203 8.21 -10.00 -8.69
C ARG A 203 8.77 -9.09 -9.78
N GLU A 204 8.39 -9.33 -11.03
CA GLU A 204 8.84 -8.56 -12.19
C GLU A 204 8.40 -7.10 -12.09
N GLU A 205 7.17 -6.83 -11.64
CA GLU A 205 6.65 -5.48 -11.40
C GLU A 205 7.52 -4.73 -10.39
N LEU A 206 7.80 -5.36 -9.24
CA LEU A 206 8.55 -4.75 -8.15
C LEU A 206 10.03 -4.55 -8.50
N GLU A 207 10.67 -5.53 -9.16
CA GLU A 207 12.06 -5.44 -9.61
C GLU A 207 12.23 -4.36 -10.69
N GLN A 208 11.31 -4.27 -11.67
CA GLN A 208 11.34 -3.23 -12.70
C GLN A 208 11.10 -1.83 -12.12
N ALA A 209 10.28 -1.71 -11.08
CA ALA A 209 10.10 -0.45 -10.36
C ALA A 209 11.34 -0.04 -9.55
N GLY A 210 12.26 -0.98 -9.28
CA GLY A 210 13.54 -0.74 -8.58
C GLY A 210 13.44 -0.93 -7.07
N ALA A 211 12.68 -1.94 -6.60
CA ALA A 211 12.63 -2.30 -5.18
C ALA A 211 14.02 -2.61 -4.64
N CYS A 212 14.39 -2.00 -3.50
CA CYS A 212 15.70 -2.24 -2.86
C CYS A 212 15.77 -3.63 -2.24
N TYR A 213 14.65 -4.13 -1.73
CA TYR A 213 14.50 -5.43 -1.10
C TYR A 213 13.21 -6.10 -1.54
N LEU A 214 13.16 -7.44 -1.45
CA LEU A 214 11.96 -8.24 -1.66
C LEU A 214 11.75 -9.19 -0.47
N ALA A 215 10.48 -9.34 -0.05
CA ALA A 215 10.05 -10.29 0.98
C ALA A 215 8.97 -11.22 0.41
N GLU A 216 9.15 -12.53 0.54
CA GLU A 216 8.17 -13.52 0.05
C GLU A 216 7.00 -13.69 1.02
N LYS A 217 7.27 -13.49 2.32
CA LYS A 217 6.32 -13.66 3.40
C LYS A 217 6.39 -12.49 4.37
N VAL A 218 5.37 -12.36 5.21
CA VAL A 218 5.28 -11.30 6.22
C VAL A 218 6.49 -11.32 7.17
N GLU A 219 6.89 -12.51 7.63
CA GLU A 219 8.01 -12.68 8.56
C GLU A 219 9.37 -12.28 7.97
N ASP A 220 9.53 -12.31 6.65
CA ASP A 220 10.79 -11.94 5.98
C ASP A 220 11.12 -10.46 6.14
N ILE A 221 10.12 -9.60 6.40
CA ILE A 221 10.31 -8.19 6.71
C ILE A 221 11.23 -8.03 7.93
N LEU A 222 11.10 -8.89 8.93
CA LEU A 222 11.92 -8.87 10.15
C LEU A 222 13.40 -9.21 9.92
N ASN A 223 13.73 -9.88 8.80
CA ASN A 223 15.10 -10.21 8.42
C ASN A 223 15.81 -9.01 7.79
N ILE A 224 15.04 -8.11 7.16
CA ILE A 224 15.51 -6.91 6.48
C ILE A 224 15.56 -5.73 7.45
N VAL A 225 14.55 -5.59 8.30
CA VAL A 225 14.44 -4.54 9.31
C VAL A 225 14.97 -5.05 10.65
N LYS A 226 16.25 -4.79 10.90
CA LYS A 226 16.92 -5.17 12.16
C LYS A 226 16.73 -4.13 13.26
#